data_c94a28bd44fb1728bd056d205098bc25
#
_entry.id   c94a28bd44fb1728bd056d205098bc25
#
_cell.length_a   1.000
_cell.length_b   1.000
_cell.length_c   1.000
_cell.angle_alpha   90.00
_cell.angle_beta   90.00
_cell.angle_gamma   90.00
#
_symmetry.space_group_name_H-M   'P 1'
#
loop_
_entity.id
_entity.type
_entity.pdbx_description
1 polymer ?
#
loop_
_entity_poly.entity_id
_entity_poly.type
_entity_poly.pdbx_seq_one_letter_code
_entity_poly.pdbx_strand_id
1 'polypeptide(L)'
;MIDLSERDDWIAACAGDDVVAQGRETIMPRTKPPFRADHVGSLLRPAALKAARGQHERGEITVAELTAIEDDEIKKAIRKQEEIGLQSVTDGEFRRAFWNYDFLGKLDGVEAYLGERKIKFQGPQPKPMVLRVTGKLDAHRAHPMIEHFKFVAAHAKATPKMTIPSPSSLHFRYGRDAVPAAIYPVMDDFYRDLGASYCAVVRAFADAGCRYLQLDEVNFTYLCDPKLRAFVADRGDDPQMLPHVYAAMINAAVSDVPADMTTAMHLCRGNFQSTFVASGGYEPVAEILFNAIDIDAYFMEYDSERAGGVRAAALRSQGQNGGARPGDLEERRDRIEGRAQAPHRPGGQIRRPRSALPFHAMRLRLDRRRQYPHRGRAVGKASADRGGGR
;
A
#
# COMPACT_ATOMS: atom_id res chain seq x y z
N MET A 1 2.14 -5.71 -23.00
CA MET A 1 2.00 -7.14 -23.31
C MET A 1 3.39 -7.72 -23.15
N ILE A 2 3.66 -8.41 -22.07
CA ILE A 2 4.92 -9.16 -21.92
C ILE A 2 4.70 -10.41 -22.75
N ASP A 3 5.52 -10.61 -23.77
CA ASP A 3 5.58 -11.85 -24.54
C ASP A 3 6.17 -12.93 -23.64
N LEU A 4 5.37 -13.93 -23.30
CA LEU A 4 5.75 -15.02 -22.41
C LEU A 4 6.59 -16.11 -23.11
N SER A 5 7.00 -15.90 -24.37
CA SER A 5 7.91 -16.79 -25.07
C SER A 5 9.39 -16.66 -24.64
N GLU A 6 9.75 -15.54 -23.96
CA GLU A 6 11.09 -15.31 -23.39
C GLU A 6 11.14 -15.71 -21.90
N ARG A 7 10.68 -16.91 -21.61
CA ARG A 7 10.52 -17.45 -20.24
C ARG A 7 11.83 -17.56 -19.46
N ASP A 8 12.92 -17.83 -20.14
CA ASP A 8 14.20 -18.15 -19.50
C ASP A 8 15.01 -16.89 -19.17
N ASP A 9 14.88 -15.82 -19.94
CA ASP A 9 15.60 -14.57 -19.72
C ASP A 9 15.03 -13.75 -18.54
N TRP A 10 13.73 -13.89 -18.25
CA TRP A 10 13.11 -13.18 -17.13
C TRP A 10 13.45 -13.81 -15.78
N ILE A 11 13.60 -15.15 -15.72
CA ILE A 11 14.04 -15.89 -14.53
C ILE A 11 15.50 -15.54 -14.22
N ALA A 12 16.35 -15.40 -15.25
CA ALA A 12 17.75 -14.98 -15.11
C ALA A 12 17.87 -13.52 -14.63
N ALA A 13 17.02 -12.61 -15.09
CA ALA A 13 17.03 -11.21 -14.66
C ALA A 13 16.56 -11.03 -13.21
N CYS A 14 15.69 -11.92 -12.69
CA CYS A 14 15.27 -11.95 -11.29
C CYS A 14 16.26 -12.70 -10.38
N ALA A 15 17.07 -13.60 -10.94
CA ALA A 15 18.19 -14.26 -10.29
C ALA A 15 19.45 -13.45 -10.60
N GLY A 16 19.62 -12.26 -10.01
CA GLY A 16 20.85 -11.49 -10.17
C GLY A 16 22.05 -12.38 -9.91
N ASP A 17 23.00 -12.41 -10.88
CA ASP A 17 24.29 -13.06 -10.78
C ASP A 17 25.14 -12.50 -9.62
N ASP A 18 24.81 -12.92 -8.39
CA ASP A 18 25.71 -12.84 -7.25
C ASP A 18 26.29 -14.22 -6.98
N VAL A 19 27.06 -14.72 -7.94
CA VAL A 19 27.88 -15.91 -7.75
C VAL A 19 29.33 -15.54 -8.05
N VAL A 20 30.03 -15.05 -7.04
CA VAL A 20 31.45 -15.36 -6.88
C VAL A 20 31.64 -15.84 -5.44
N ALA A 21 31.76 -17.16 -5.36
CA ALA A 21 32.42 -18.01 -4.38
C ALA A 21 32.80 -17.38 -3.02
N GLN A 22 32.05 -17.72 -1.97
CA GLN A 22 32.56 -18.41 -0.76
C GLN A 22 31.38 -18.57 0.21
N GLY A 23 31.02 -19.84 0.47
CA GLY A 23 29.99 -20.19 1.45
C GLY A 23 28.56 -20.02 0.92
N ARG A 24 28.03 -21.00 0.21
CA ARG A 24 26.58 -21.11 -0.05
C ARG A 24 25.86 -21.25 1.29
N GLU A 25 25.51 -20.13 1.92
CA GLU A 25 24.34 -20.14 2.80
C GLU A 25 23.14 -20.47 1.89
N THR A 26 22.59 -21.65 2.04
CA THR A 26 21.33 -22.04 1.43
C THR A 26 20.28 -21.10 2.02
N ILE A 27 19.94 -20.01 1.31
CA ILE A 27 18.89 -19.10 1.74
C ILE A 27 17.60 -19.92 1.70
N MET A 28 17.18 -20.41 2.85
CA MET A 28 15.90 -21.12 2.97
C MET A 28 14.78 -20.22 2.47
N PRO A 29 13.92 -20.70 1.56
CA PRO A 29 12.81 -19.91 1.08
C PRO A 29 11.92 -19.50 2.24
N ARG A 30 11.48 -18.25 2.27
CA ARG A 30 10.57 -17.75 3.31
C ARG A 30 9.23 -18.44 3.20
N THR A 31 8.74 -18.95 4.30
CA THR A 31 7.44 -19.63 4.41
C THR A 31 6.31 -18.66 4.80
N LYS A 32 6.65 -17.41 5.18
CA LYS A 32 5.69 -16.39 5.61
C LYS A 32 5.95 -15.05 4.90
N PRO A 33 4.92 -14.23 4.67
CA PRO A 33 5.09 -12.88 4.13
C PRO A 33 6.00 -12.00 5.02
N PRO A 34 6.57 -10.97 4.44
CA PRO A 34 6.57 -10.59 3.04
C PRO A 34 7.56 -11.47 2.27
N PHE A 35 7.23 -11.87 1.05
CA PHE A 35 8.06 -12.72 0.21
C PHE A 35 9.10 -11.91 -0.57
N ARG A 36 10.17 -12.56 -1.08
CA ARG A 36 11.20 -11.88 -1.88
C ARG A 36 10.64 -11.48 -3.25
N ALA A 37 10.00 -12.42 -3.95
CA ALA A 37 9.23 -12.16 -5.15
C ALA A 37 7.79 -11.87 -4.74
N ASP A 38 7.36 -10.62 -4.90
CA ASP A 38 6.03 -10.13 -4.53
C ASP A 38 5.65 -8.95 -5.41
N HIS A 39 4.36 -8.62 -5.46
CA HIS A 39 3.86 -7.48 -6.22
C HIS A 39 2.85 -6.66 -5.40
N VAL A 40 2.52 -5.45 -5.90
CA VAL A 40 1.70 -4.47 -5.17
C VAL A 40 0.19 -4.68 -5.32
N GLY A 41 -0.25 -5.76 -5.97
CA GLY A 41 -1.65 -6.19 -5.96
C GLY A 41 -2.37 -6.03 -7.29
N SER A 42 -2.29 -4.87 -7.91
CA SER A 42 -3.02 -4.55 -9.14
C SER A 42 -2.38 -5.20 -10.37
N LEU A 43 -3.20 -5.84 -11.22
CA LEU A 43 -2.79 -6.45 -12.48
C LEU A 43 -3.48 -5.77 -13.67
N LEU A 44 -2.93 -5.97 -14.88
CA LEU A 44 -3.55 -5.47 -16.10
C LEU A 44 -4.89 -6.17 -16.35
N ARG A 45 -5.98 -5.37 -16.39
CA ARG A 45 -7.32 -5.92 -16.60
C ARG A 45 -7.45 -6.57 -17.98
N PRO A 46 -7.90 -7.83 -18.06
CA PRO A 46 -8.14 -8.54 -19.32
C PRO A 46 -9.12 -7.81 -20.24
N ALA A 47 -9.01 -8.05 -21.55
CA ALA A 47 -9.90 -7.42 -22.53
C ALA A 47 -11.36 -7.79 -22.29
N ALA A 48 -11.65 -9.05 -21.92
CA ALA A 48 -13.00 -9.52 -21.59
C ALA A 48 -13.61 -8.72 -20.42
N LEU A 49 -12.85 -8.48 -19.36
CA LEU A 49 -13.32 -7.70 -18.22
C LEU A 49 -13.59 -6.24 -18.58
N LYS A 50 -12.71 -5.62 -19.40
CA LYS A 50 -12.92 -4.25 -19.89
C LYS A 50 -14.20 -4.14 -20.74
N ALA A 51 -14.43 -5.11 -21.62
CA ALA A 51 -15.64 -5.17 -22.45
C ALA A 51 -16.90 -5.32 -21.58
N ALA A 52 -16.89 -6.25 -20.62
CA ALA A 52 -18.01 -6.49 -19.71
C ALA A 52 -18.36 -5.26 -18.87
N ARG A 53 -17.37 -4.53 -18.37
CA ARG A 53 -17.60 -3.26 -17.65
C ARG A 53 -18.24 -2.20 -18.53
N GLY A 54 -17.77 -2.06 -19.78
CA GLY A 54 -18.41 -1.16 -20.74
C GLY A 54 -19.86 -1.56 -21.05
N GLN A 55 -20.16 -2.84 -21.16
CA GLN A 55 -21.52 -3.38 -21.34
C GLN A 55 -22.41 -3.07 -20.12
N HIS A 56 -21.88 -3.29 -18.91
CA HIS A 56 -22.60 -2.98 -17.69
C HIS A 56 -22.85 -1.44 -17.54
N GLU A 57 -21.87 -0.60 -17.84
CA GLU A 57 -22.05 0.87 -17.83
C GLU A 57 -23.15 1.34 -18.79
N ARG A 58 -23.39 0.62 -19.90
CA ARG A 58 -24.48 0.87 -20.86
C ARG A 58 -25.79 0.15 -20.51
N GLY A 59 -25.83 -0.64 -19.42
CA GLY A 59 -27.01 -1.41 -19.01
C GLY A 59 -27.28 -2.66 -19.87
N GLU A 60 -26.31 -3.13 -20.65
CA GLU A 60 -26.43 -4.31 -21.53
C GLU A 60 -26.30 -5.63 -20.77
N ILE A 61 -25.62 -5.64 -19.64
CA ILE A 61 -25.51 -6.77 -18.73
C ILE A 61 -25.80 -6.35 -17.29
N THR A 62 -26.27 -7.30 -16.50
CA THR A 62 -26.57 -7.13 -15.09
C THR A 62 -25.29 -7.12 -14.22
N VAL A 63 -25.40 -6.67 -12.98
CA VAL A 63 -24.32 -6.79 -11.97
C VAL A 63 -23.91 -8.25 -11.76
N ALA A 64 -24.88 -9.19 -11.76
CA ALA A 64 -24.60 -10.62 -11.58
C ALA A 64 -23.76 -11.20 -12.73
N GLU A 65 -24.07 -10.82 -13.97
CA GLU A 65 -23.30 -11.23 -15.15
C GLU A 65 -21.90 -10.63 -15.14
N LEU A 66 -21.75 -9.35 -14.78
CA LEU A 66 -20.44 -8.74 -14.59
C LEU A 66 -19.64 -9.47 -13.51
N THR A 67 -20.25 -9.75 -12.35
CA THR A 67 -19.60 -10.47 -11.24
C THR A 67 -19.12 -11.87 -11.68
N ALA A 68 -19.90 -12.60 -12.46
CA ALA A 68 -19.49 -13.90 -12.98
C ALA A 68 -18.25 -13.81 -13.88
N ILE A 69 -18.16 -12.77 -14.71
CA ILE A 69 -16.99 -12.53 -15.57
C ILE A 69 -15.78 -12.12 -14.70
N GLU A 70 -15.98 -11.26 -13.69
CA GLU A 70 -14.94 -10.90 -12.73
C GLU A 70 -14.39 -12.12 -12.00
N ASP A 71 -15.28 -13.01 -11.52
CA ASP A 71 -14.92 -14.26 -10.85
C ASP A 71 -14.03 -15.15 -11.71
N ASP A 72 -14.38 -15.32 -12.97
CA ASP A 72 -13.63 -16.16 -13.91
C ASP A 72 -12.24 -15.56 -14.20
N GLU A 73 -12.15 -14.25 -14.43
CA GLU A 73 -10.89 -13.58 -14.68
C GLU A 73 -10.00 -13.56 -13.43
N ILE A 74 -10.56 -13.41 -12.23
CA ILE A 74 -9.81 -13.49 -10.96
C ILE A 74 -9.25 -14.90 -10.76
N LYS A 75 -10.04 -15.96 -11.02
CA LYS A 75 -9.55 -17.35 -10.94
C LYS A 75 -8.40 -17.61 -11.91
N LYS A 76 -8.45 -17.06 -13.13
CA LYS A 76 -7.36 -17.14 -14.12
C LYS A 76 -6.13 -16.39 -13.61
N ALA A 77 -6.30 -15.19 -13.05
CA ALA A 77 -5.22 -14.40 -12.50
C ALA A 77 -4.53 -15.09 -11.30
N ILE A 78 -5.29 -15.68 -10.37
CA ILE A 78 -4.76 -16.44 -9.24
C ILE A 78 -3.92 -17.61 -9.75
N ARG A 79 -4.48 -18.45 -10.65
CA ARG A 79 -3.74 -19.59 -11.24
C ARG A 79 -2.45 -19.14 -11.91
N LYS A 80 -2.48 -18.02 -12.67
CA LYS A 80 -1.30 -17.52 -13.36
C LYS A 80 -0.21 -17.04 -12.40
N GLN A 81 -0.58 -16.38 -11.31
CA GLN A 81 0.36 -15.98 -10.26
C GLN A 81 1.02 -17.20 -9.60
N GLU A 82 0.26 -18.27 -9.33
CA GLU A 82 0.78 -19.51 -8.77
C GLU A 82 1.67 -20.28 -9.76
N GLU A 83 1.30 -20.35 -11.03
CA GLU A 83 2.05 -21.02 -12.10
C GLU A 83 3.46 -20.42 -12.28
N ILE A 84 3.61 -19.10 -12.13
CA ILE A 84 4.91 -18.43 -12.21
C ILE A 84 5.69 -18.46 -10.88
N GLY A 85 5.17 -19.15 -9.86
CA GLY A 85 5.86 -19.41 -8.60
C GLY A 85 5.73 -18.30 -7.55
N LEU A 86 4.78 -17.38 -7.66
CA LEU A 86 4.51 -16.40 -6.60
C LEU A 86 3.99 -17.11 -5.35
N GLN A 87 4.52 -16.70 -4.18
CA GLN A 87 4.11 -17.22 -2.88
C GLN A 87 2.94 -16.45 -2.27
N SER A 88 2.56 -15.30 -2.84
CA SER A 88 1.36 -14.53 -2.54
C SER A 88 0.59 -14.23 -3.82
N VAL A 89 -0.72 -14.19 -3.72
CA VAL A 89 -1.63 -13.91 -4.84
C VAL A 89 -2.70 -12.90 -4.44
N THR A 90 -3.15 -12.12 -5.44
CA THR A 90 -4.24 -11.14 -5.28
C THR A 90 -5.33 -11.41 -6.31
N ASP A 91 -6.46 -10.72 -6.18
CA ASP A 91 -7.51 -10.65 -7.21
C ASP A 91 -7.15 -9.77 -8.41
N GLY A 92 -5.91 -9.22 -8.46
CA GLY A 92 -5.49 -8.25 -9.46
C GLY A 92 -6.24 -6.92 -9.41
N GLU A 93 -7.04 -6.69 -8.36
CA GLU A 93 -7.99 -5.58 -8.21
C GLU A 93 -9.05 -5.55 -9.34
N PHE A 94 -9.41 -6.72 -9.86
CA PHE A 94 -10.28 -6.82 -11.03
C PHE A 94 -11.72 -6.40 -10.74
N ARG A 95 -12.15 -6.32 -9.48
CA ARG A 95 -13.46 -5.79 -9.09
C ARG A 95 -13.50 -4.28 -8.91
N ARG A 96 -12.34 -3.60 -8.91
CA ARG A 96 -12.23 -2.17 -8.67
C ARG A 96 -12.21 -1.36 -9.96
N ALA A 97 -12.99 -0.29 -10.02
CA ALA A 97 -12.86 0.77 -11.01
C ALA A 97 -11.71 1.72 -10.62
N PHE A 98 -11.58 1.99 -9.30
CA PHE A 98 -10.53 2.84 -8.74
C PHE A 98 -9.93 2.17 -7.49
N TRP A 99 -8.62 2.28 -7.35
CA TRP A 99 -7.89 1.64 -6.25
C TRP A 99 -8.32 2.16 -4.84
N ASN A 100 -8.71 3.42 -4.71
CA ASN A 100 -9.05 4.05 -3.43
C ASN A 100 -10.54 4.39 -3.26
N TYR A 101 -11.22 4.89 -4.31
CA TYR A 101 -12.61 5.33 -4.16
C TYR A 101 -13.57 4.18 -3.89
N ASP A 102 -13.30 3.01 -4.48
CA ASP A 102 -14.14 1.82 -4.31
C ASP A 102 -14.07 1.24 -2.90
N PHE A 103 -12.99 1.52 -2.16
CA PHE A 103 -12.88 1.20 -0.74
C PHE A 103 -13.44 2.34 0.12
N LEU A 104 -12.86 3.53 0.00
CA LEU A 104 -13.18 4.66 0.89
C LEU A 104 -14.63 5.08 0.80
N GLY A 105 -15.24 5.05 -0.39
CA GLY A 105 -16.65 5.36 -0.59
C GLY A 105 -17.63 4.30 -0.08
N LYS A 106 -17.13 3.22 0.56
CA LYS A 106 -17.93 2.19 1.24
C LYS A 106 -17.75 2.20 2.75
N LEU A 107 -16.95 3.13 3.27
CA LEU A 107 -16.94 3.41 4.71
C LEU A 107 -18.21 4.18 5.09
N ASP A 108 -18.77 3.86 6.24
CA ASP A 108 -19.92 4.59 6.76
C ASP A 108 -19.55 6.06 6.97
N GLY A 109 -20.43 6.95 6.55
CA GLY A 109 -20.20 8.39 6.60
C GLY A 109 -19.29 8.95 5.51
N VAL A 110 -18.95 8.18 4.46
CA VAL A 110 -18.15 8.63 3.32
C VAL A 110 -18.91 8.42 2.01
N GLU A 111 -18.85 9.40 1.13
CA GLU A 111 -19.42 9.34 -0.23
C GLU A 111 -18.35 9.60 -1.28
N ALA A 112 -18.36 8.78 -2.34
CA ALA A 112 -17.59 9.02 -3.56
C ALA A 112 -18.52 9.52 -4.66
N TYR A 113 -18.19 10.67 -5.27
CA TYR A 113 -19.02 11.29 -6.30
C TYR A 113 -18.16 11.92 -7.41
N LEU A 114 -18.80 12.31 -8.52
CA LEU A 114 -18.12 13.05 -9.58
C LEU A 114 -17.93 14.52 -9.16
N GLY A 115 -16.69 15.01 -9.22
CA GLY A 115 -16.35 16.36 -8.80
C GLY A 115 -14.98 16.79 -9.32
N GLU A 116 -14.55 18.00 -9.02
CA GLU A 116 -13.29 18.54 -9.51
C GLU A 116 -12.09 17.97 -8.74
N ARG A 117 -11.08 17.49 -9.47
CA ARG A 117 -9.83 16.99 -8.90
C ARG A 117 -8.85 18.14 -8.68
N LYS A 118 -8.42 18.32 -7.43
CA LYS A 118 -7.41 19.34 -7.06
C LYS A 118 -5.98 18.94 -7.43
N ILE A 119 -5.67 17.65 -7.41
CA ILE A 119 -4.33 17.14 -7.79
C ILE A 119 -4.43 16.47 -9.15
N LYS A 120 -3.60 16.93 -10.10
CA LYS A 120 -3.60 16.49 -11.50
C LYS A 120 -2.34 15.66 -11.79
N PHE A 121 -2.49 14.68 -12.69
CA PHE A 121 -1.35 13.93 -13.25
C PHE A 121 -0.64 14.79 -14.33
N GLN A 122 0.62 14.46 -14.58
CA GLN A 122 1.40 15.11 -15.65
C GLN A 122 1.10 14.49 -17.02
N GLY A 123 -0.17 14.34 -17.37
CA GLY A 123 -0.59 13.66 -18.60
C GLY A 123 -2.07 13.33 -18.57
N PRO A 124 -2.49 12.14 -19.07
CA PRO A 124 -3.87 11.71 -19.05
C PRO A 124 -4.48 11.82 -17.65
N GLN A 125 -5.75 12.24 -17.58
CA GLN A 125 -6.46 12.38 -16.31
C GLN A 125 -7.48 11.26 -16.16
N PRO A 126 -7.56 10.58 -14.99
CA PRO A 126 -8.65 9.64 -14.72
C PRO A 126 -9.98 10.36 -14.53
N LYS A 127 -11.09 9.61 -14.53
CA LYS A 127 -12.43 10.15 -14.23
C LYS A 127 -12.37 11.01 -12.96
N PRO A 128 -13.05 12.18 -12.91
CA PRO A 128 -12.95 13.12 -11.81
C PRO A 128 -13.78 12.69 -10.59
N MET A 129 -13.40 11.60 -9.98
CA MET A 129 -13.98 11.15 -8.71
C MET A 129 -13.37 11.90 -7.54
N VAL A 130 -14.17 12.21 -6.54
CA VAL A 130 -13.80 12.86 -5.28
C VAL A 130 -14.50 12.18 -4.10
N LEU A 131 -13.99 12.40 -2.90
CA LEU A 131 -14.55 11.89 -1.66
C LEU A 131 -15.01 13.05 -0.77
N ARG A 132 -16.07 12.84 -0.01
CA ARG A 132 -16.48 13.71 1.09
C ARG A 132 -17.03 12.92 2.25
N VAL A 133 -16.87 13.46 3.43
CA VAL A 133 -17.50 12.96 4.66
C VAL A 133 -18.91 13.54 4.72
N THR A 134 -19.89 12.66 4.86
CA THR A 134 -21.34 13.00 4.89
C THR A 134 -21.98 12.73 6.25
N GLY A 135 -21.26 12.02 7.15
CA GLY A 135 -21.68 11.68 8.50
C GLY A 135 -20.48 11.36 9.38
N LYS A 136 -20.71 11.12 10.67
CA LYS A 136 -19.67 10.57 11.55
C LYS A 136 -19.21 9.22 11.00
N LEU A 137 -17.89 9.01 11.03
CA LEU A 137 -17.31 7.73 10.68
C LEU A 137 -17.58 6.74 11.80
N ASP A 138 -18.09 5.58 11.45
CA ASP A 138 -18.37 4.53 12.42
C ASP A 138 -17.44 3.32 12.19
N ALA A 139 -17.12 2.63 13.27
CA ALA A 139 -16.25 1.45 13.25
C ALA A 139 -17.03 0.21 12.76
N HIS A 140 -17.49 0.24 11.51
CA HIS A 140 -18.32 -0.80 10.91
C HIS A 140 -17.47 -1.91 10.27
N ARG A 141 -17.75 -3.17 10.64
CA ARG A 141 -16.97 -4.35 10.20
C ARG A 141 -17.43 -4.97 8.86
N ALA A 142 -18.56 -4.52 8.30
CA ALA A 142 -19.18 -5.14 7.12
C ALA A 142 -18.74 -4.49 5.79
N HIS A 143 -17.44 -4.30 5.60
CA HIS A 143 -16.93 -3.74 4.34
C HIS A 143 -17.05 -4.76 3.18
N PRO A 144 -17.61 -4.39 2.00
CA PRO A 144 -17.84 -5.34 0.90
C PRO A 144 -16.59 -6.07 0.41
N MET A 145 -15.41 -5.44 0.51
CA MET A 145 -14.15 -6.08 0.10
C MET A 145 -13.72 -7.26 0.97
N ILE A 146 -14.36 -7.50 2.11
CA ILE A 146 -14.15 -8.72 2.89
C ILE A 146 -14.59 -9.94 2.09
N GLU A 147 -15.71 -9.84 1.37
CA GLU A 147 -16.17 -10.91 0.48
C GLU A 147 -15.24 -11.11 -0.74
N HIS A 148 -14.63 -10.01 -1.24
CA HIS A 148 -13.59 -10.12 -2.28
C HIS A 148 -12.38 -10.91 -1.78
N PHE A 149 -11.93 -10.66 -0.54
CA PHE A 149 -10.85 -11.42 0.09
C PHE A 149 -11.22 -12.89 0.27
N LYS A 150 -12.42 -13.20 0.80
CA LYS A 150 -12.90 -14.58 0.97
C LYS A 150 -12.90 -15.34 -0.35
N PHE A 151 -13.28 -14.68 -1.45
CA PHE A 151 -13.23 -15.28 -2.78
C PHE A 151 -11.81 -15.66 -3.18
N VAL A 152 -10.82 -14.76 -2.98
CA VAL A 152 -9.40 -15.09 -3.24
C VAL A 152 -8.94 -16.25 -2.37
N ALA A 153 -9.24 -16.22 -1.08
CA ALA A 153 -8.84 -17.26 -0.12
C ALA A 153 -9.42 -18.64 -0.48
N ALA A 154 -10.65 -18.68 -1.00
CA ALA A 154 -11.30 -19.92 -1.44
C ALA A 154 -10.69 -20.55 -2.70
N HIS A 155 -9.98 -19.76 -3.53
CA HIS A 155 -9.46 -20.21 -4.83
C HIS A 155 -7.92 -20.24 -4.90
N ALA A 156 -7.24 -19.71 -3.90
CA ALA A 156 -5.78 -19.65 -3.82
C ALA A 156 -5.19 -20.87 -3.08
N LYS A 157 -4.06 -21.37 -3.59
CA LYS A 157 -3.17 -22.32 -2.88
C LYS A 157 -2.02 -21.58 -2.21
N ALA A 158 -1.56 -20.48 -2.82
CA ALA A 158 -0.58 -19.56 -2.26
C ALA A 158 -1.23 -18.63 -1.22
N THR A 159 -0.43 -17.84 -0.50
CA THR A 159 -0.93 -16.90 0.51
C THR A 159 -1.83 -15.82 -0.11
N PRO A 160 -3.12 -15.73 0.25
CA PRO A 160 -3.99 -14.66 -0.20
C PRO A 160 -3.53 -13.32 0.36
N LYS A 161 -3.31 -12.34 -0.50
CA LYS A 161 -2.93 -10.97 -0.14
C LYS A 161 -4.07 -10.02 -0.46
N MET A 162 -4.44 -9.17 0.50
CA MET A 162 -5.40 -8.09 0.28
C MET A 162 -4.70 -6.74 0.25
N THR A 163 -5.13 -5.87 -0.65
CA THR A 163 -4.67 -4.49 -0.74
C THR A 163 -5.82 -3.52 -0.51
N ILE A 164 -5.63 -2.51 0.32
CA ILE A 164 -6.61 -1.44 0.58
C ILE A 164 -5.91 -0.09 0.63
N PRO A 165 -6.56 1.02 0.28
CA PRO A 165 -5.94 2.34 0.43
C PRO A 165 -5.60 2.64 1.89
N SER A 166 -4.56 3.43 2.11
CA SER A 166 -4.25 3.98 3.44
C SER A 166 -5.29 5.03 3.86
N PRO A 167 -5.56 5.19 5.17
CA PRO A 167 -6.53 6.15 5.69
C PRO A 167 -6.22 7.60 5.31
N SER A 168 -4.96 7.98 5.15
CA SER A 168 -4.52 9.30 4.70
C SER A 168 -5.18 9.76 3.38
N SER A 169 -5.62 8.80 2.55
CA SER A 169 -6.22 9.04 1.23
C SER A 169 -7.60 9.73 1.29
N LEU A 170 -8.29 9.68 2.42
CA LEU A 170 -9.55 10.42 2.61
C LEU A 170 -9.32 11.91 2.88
N HIS A 171 -8.13 12.28 3.40
CA HIS A 171 -7.82 13.67 3.78
C HIS A 171 -6.94 14.39 2.75
N PHE A 172 -5.83 13.79 2.30
CA PHE A 172 -4.73 14.49 1.65
C PHE A 172 -5.15 15.39 0.48
N ARG A 173 -6.07 14.94 -0.37
CA ARG A 173 -6.41 15.67 -1.61
C ARG A 173 -7.25 16.91 -1.40
N TYR A 174 -8.08 16.91 -0.36
CA TYR A 174 -9.11 17.94 -0.16
C TYR A 174 -9.05 18.60 1.22
N GLY A 175 -8.31 18.02 2.18
CA GLY A 175 -8.20 18.57 3.53
C GLY A 175 -9.56 18.78 4.17
N ARG A 176 -9.74 19.96 4.75
CA ARG A 176 -10.97 20.39 5.39
C ARG A 176 -12.19 20.42 4.47
N ASP A 177 -12.00 20.60 3.15
CA ASP A 177 -13.12 20.62 2.19
C ASP A 177 -13.81 19.24 2.07
N ALA A 178 -13.07 18.14 2.30
CA ALA A 178 -13.66 16.81 2.35
C ALA A 178 -14.34 16.49 3.69
N VAL A 179 -14.07 17.27 4.75
CA VAL A 179 -14.50 17.01 6.12
C VAL A 179 -15.28 18.23 6.67
N PRO A 180 -16.59 18.33 6.44
CA PRO A 180 -17.39 19.49 6.85
C PRO A 180 -17.31 19.76 8.35
N ALA A 181 -17.15 21.05 8.74
CA ALA A 181 -17.09 21.45 10.15
C ALA A 181 -18.37 21.16 10.92
N ALA A 182 -19.52 21.08 10.24
CA ALA A 182 -20.79 20.69 10.85
C ALA A 182 -20.77 19.22 11.36
N ILE A 183 -19.95 18.36 10.76
CA ILE A 183 -19.83 16.95 11.16
C ILE A 183 -18.65 16.77 12.15
N TYR A 184 -17.51 17.35 11.79
CA TYR A 184 -16.26 17.32 12.57
C TYR A 184 -15.76 18.73 12.83
N PRO A 185 -16.22 19.43 13.88
CA PRO A 185 -15.70 20.75 14.25
C PRO A 185 -14.20 20.73 14.49
N VAL A 186 -13.68 19.66 15.09
CA VAL A 186 -12.27 19.42 15.40
C VAL A 186 -11.72 18.32 14.48
N MET A 187 -10.62 18.58 13.78
CA MET A 187 -10.02 17.61 12.85
C MET A 187 -9.43 16.38 13.55
N ASP A 188 -8.94 16.53 14.78
CA ASP A 188 -8.40 15.40 15.56
C ASP A 188 -9.45 14.32 15.83
N ASP A 189 -10.71 14.73 16.02
CA ASP A 189 -11.82 13.77 16.14
C ASP A 189 -12.04 12.98 14.84
N PHE A 190 -11.93 13.64 13.69
CA PHE A 190 -12.00 12.98 12.39
C PHE A 190 -10.85 11.98 12.21
N TYR A 191 -9.60 12.37 12.52
CA TYR A 191 -8.44 11.49 12.38
C TYR A 191 -8.53 10.28 13.30
N ARG A 192 -9.01 10.47 14.54
CA ARG A 192 -9.25 9.39 15.50
C ARG A 192 -10.32 8.41 14.99
N ASP A 193 -11.47 8.93 14.57
CA ASP A 193 -12.60 8.11 14.12
C ASP A 193 -12.27 7.37 12.82
N LEU A 194 -11.51 7.98 11.90
CA LEU A 194 -11.03 7.33 10.69
C LEU A 194 -10.06 6.19 11.02
N GLY A 195 -9.12 6.39 11.94
CA GLY A 195 -8.22 5.34 12.42
C GLY A 195 -8.99 4.18 13.05
N ALA A 196 -10.02 4.46 13.86
CA ALA A 196 -10.87 3.45 14.48
C ALA A 196 -11.72 2.67 13.46
N SER A 197 -12.28 3.36 12.45
CA SER A 197 -13.02 2.73 11.35
C SER A 197 -12.12 1.76 10.55
N TYR A 198 -10.90 2.18 10.26
CA TYR A 198 -9.93 1.30 9.61
C TYR A 198 -9.54 0.11 10.48
N CYS A 199 -9.31 0.31 11.79
CA CYS A 199 -9.02 -0.77 12.73
C CYS A 199 -10.11 -1.86 12.69
N ALA A 200 -11.38 -1.45 12.71
CA ALA A 200 -12.51 -2.38 12.62
C ALA A 200 -12.53 -3.17 11.29
N VAL A 201 -12.29 -2.50 10.16
CA VAL A 201 -12.24 -3.16 8.85
C VAL A 201 -11.02 -4.09 8.73
N VAL A 202 -9.85 -3.66 9.18
CA VAL A 202 -8.62 -4.50 9.20
C VAL A 202 -8.83 -5.72 10.07
N ARG A 203 -9.45 -5.56 11.24
CA ARG A 203 -9.83 -6.68 12.10
C ARG A 203 -10.81 -7.63 11.42
N ALA A 204 -11.79 -7.12 10.69
CA ALA A 204 -12.73 -7.96 9.94
C ALA A 204 -12.04 -8.77 8.81
N PHE A 205 -11.02 -8.21 8.14
CA PHE A 205 -10.16 -8.99 7.24
C PHE A 205 -9.41 -10.10 7.99
N ALA A 206 -8.84 -9.79 9.16
CA ALA A 206 -8.15 -10.78 9.97
C ALA A 206 -9.08 -11.91 10.43
N ASP A 207 -10.30 -11.58 10.85
CA ASP A 207 -11.35 -12.53 11.25
C ASP A 207 -11.83 -13.39 10.06
N ALA A 208 -11.80 -12.85 8.83
CA ALA A 208 -12.04 -13.58 7.60
C ALA A 208 -10.85 -14.48 7.16
N GLY A 209 -9.77 -14.53 7.93
CA GLY A 209 -8.58 -15.34 7.66
C GLY A 209 -7.46 -14.63 6.89
N CYS A 210 -7.54 -13.32 6.69
CA CYS A 210 -6.45 -12.57 6.07
C CYS A 210 -5.21 -12.58 6.96
N ARG A 211 -4.08 -12.98 6.37
CA ARG A 211 -2.77 -13.01 7.05
C ARG A 211 -1.70 -12.22 6.31
N TYR A 212 -2.10 -11.54 5.24
CA TYR A 212 -1.25 -10.61 4.51
C TYR A 212 -2.07 -9.44 3.96
N LEU A 213 -1.93 -8.27 4.59
CA LEU A 213 -2.62 -7.03 4.21
C LEU A 213 -1.61 -5.97 3.79
N GLN A 214 -1.88 -5.27 2.69
CA GLN A 214 -1.12 -4.12 2.23
C GLN A 214 -1.97 -2.86 2.28
N LEU A 215 -1.43 -1.80 2.87
CA LEU A 215 -1.96 -0.44 2.77
C LEU A 215 -1.30 0.26 1.58
N ASP A 216 -2.09 0.71 0.61
CA ASP A 216 -1.60 1.50 -0.52
C ASP A 216 -1.56 2.97 -0.13
N GLU A 217 -0.35 3.50 -0.04
CA GLU A 217 -0.06 4.85 0.46
C GLU A 217 0.63 5.68 -0.61
N VAL A 218 0.05 6.83 -0.92
CA VAL A 218 0.63 7.79 -1.87
C VAL A 218 0.99 9.12 -1.22
N ASN A 219 0.43 9.42 -0.05
CA ASN A 219 0.46 10.78 0.50
C ASN A 219 1.77 11.09 1.21
N PHE A 220 2.46 10.08 1.76
CA PHE A 220 3.84 10.25 2.22
C PHE A 220 4.76 10.61 1.06
N THR A 221 4.60 9.98 -0.10
CA THR A 221 5.40 10.34 -1.29
C THR A 221 5.00 11.67 -1.89
N TYR A 222 3.73 12.07 -1.75
CA TYR A 222 3.28 13.42 -2.12
C TYR A 222 3.92 14.49 -1.23
N LEU A 223 4.14 14.20 0.05
CA LEU A 223 4.87 15.08 0.96
C LEU A 223 6.40 15.09 0.71
N CYS A 224 6.93 14.28 -0.19
CA CYS A 224 8.30 14.38 -0.70
C CYS A 224 8.43 15.43 -1.82
N ASP A 225 7.31 15.78 -2.48
CA ASP A 225 7.30 16.74 -3.60
C ASP A 225 7.10 18.17 -3.09
N PRO A 226 8.04 19.11 -3.38
CA PRO A 226 7.94 20.49 -2.90
C PRO A 226 6.66 21.21 -3.34
N LYS A 227 6.14 20.92 -4.55
CA LYS A 227 4.90 21.52 -5.07
C LYS A 227 3.68 21.04 -4.29
N LEU A 228 3.66 19.75 -3.93
CA LEU A 228 2.55 19.19 -3.15
C LEU A 228 2.63 19.59 -1.68
N ARG A 229 3.82 19.81 -1.14
CA ARG A 229 3.99 20.44 0.18
C ARG A 229 3.44 21.87 0.21
N ALA A 230 3.76 22.67 -0.81
CA ALA A 230 3.19 24.01 -0.95
C ALA A 230 1.68 23.96 -1.08
N PHE A 231 1.14 23.06 -1.91
CA PHE A 231 -0.31 22.87 -2.08
C PHE A 231 -1.05 22.57 -0.77
N VAL A 232 -0.50 21.75 0.13
CA VAL A 232 -1.14 21.48 1.43
C VAL A 232 -0.98 22.65 2.39
N ALA A 233 0.15 23.39 2.34
CA ALA A 233 0.36 24.59 3.13
C ALA A 233 -0.60 25.72 2.72
N ASP A 234 -0.80 25.93 1.43
CA ASP A 234 -1.70 26.97 0.88
C ASP A 234 -3.16 26.79 1.32
N ARG A 235 -3.58 25.56 1.60
CA ARG A 235 -4.92 25.27 2.12
C ARG A 235 -5.02 25.27 3.66
N GLY A 236 -3.94 25.59 4.36
CA GLY A 236 -3.89 25.74 5.81
C GLY A 236 -3.45 24.49 6.58
N ASP A 237 -3.03 23.40 5.92
CA ASP A 237 -2.43 22.24 6.60
C ASP A 237 -0.93 22.44 6.78
N ASP A 238 -0.36 21.92 7.87
CA ASP A 238 1.08 21.93 8.09
C ASP A 238 1.74 20.70 7.45
N PRO A 239 2.52 20.86 6.35
CA PRO A 239 3.18 19.75 5.68
C PRO A 239 4.28 19.07 6.52
N GLN A 240 4.70 19.65 7.65
CA GLN A 240 5.60 19.00 8.60
C GLN A 240 4.83 18.11 9.58
N MET A 241 3.62 18.51 9.96
CA MET A 241 2.79 17.77 10.91
C MET A 241 1.98 16.64 10.26
N LEU A 242 1.58 16.78 8.99
CA LEU A 242 0.78 15.76 8.31
C LEU A 242 1.38 14.35 8.35
N PRO A 243 2.71 14.13 8.17
CA PRO A 243 3.29 12.80 8.30
C PRO A 243 3.06 12.17 9.69
N HIS A 244 3.10 12.96 10.77
CA HIS A 244 2.83 12.48 12.13
C HIS A 244 1.37 12.09 12.31
N VAL A 245 0.44 12.91 11.82
CA VAL A 245 -1.00 12.64 11.84
C VAL A 245 -1.31 11.35 11.07
N TYR A 246 -0.74 11.19 9.88
CA TYR A 246 -0.96 10.00 9.06
C TYR A 246 -0.34 8.74 9.67
N ALA A 247 0.84 8.86 10.29
CA ALA A 247 1.45 7.75 11.03
C ALA A 247 0.56 7.30 12.19
N ALA A 248 -0.01 8.26 12.94
CA ALA A 248 -0.94 7.94 14.05
C ALA A 248 -2.21 7.22 13.55
N MET A 249 -2.80 7.68 12.44
CA MET A 249 -3.97 7.03 11.83
C MET A 249 -3.64 5.61 11.34
N ILE A 250 -2.47 5.41 10.70
CA ILE A 250 -2.05 4.09 10.21
C ILE A 250 -1.80 3.15 11.38
N ASN A 251 -1.13 3.62 12.44
CA ASN A 251 -0.89 2.82 13.65
C ASN A 251 -2.22 2.44 14.32
N ALA A 252 -3.19 3.36 14.39
CA ALA A 252 -4.52 3.04 14.87
C ALA A 252 -5.21 1.98 14.00
N ALA A 253 -5.09 2.09 12.67
CA ALA A 253 -5.68 1.13 11.73
C ALA A 253 -5.15 -0.30 11.90
N VAL A 254 -3.88 -0.47 12.27
CA VAL A 254 -3.23 -1.79 12.42
C VAL A 254 -3.05 -2.21 13.89
N SER A 255 -3.60 -1.49 14.85
CA SER A 255 -3.38 -1.72 16.28
C SER A 255 -3.94 -3.05 16.81
N ASP A 256 -4.95 -3.62 16.15
CA ASP A 256 -5.63 -4.86 16.57
C ASP A 256 -5.43 -6.02 15.58
N VAL A 257 -4.29 -6.03 14.86
CA VAL A 257 -3.96 -7.15 13.96
C VAL A 257 -3.43 -8.35 14.76
N PRO A 258 -3.79 -9.59 14.38
CA PRO A 258 -3.22 -10.79 14.99
C PRO A 258 -1.70 -10.88 14.78
N ALA A 259 -1.00 -11.48 15.71
CA ALA A 259 0.46 -11.64 15.67
C ALA A 259 0.98 -12.45 14.46
N ASP A 260 0.13 -13.25 13.85
CA ASP A 260 0.41 -14.06 12.65
C ASP A 260 0.05 -13.36 11.35
N MET A 261 -0.53 -12.16 11.41
CA MET A 261 -0.84 -11.33 10.25
C MET A 261 0.32 -10.39 9.94
N THR A 262 0.75 -10.40 8.68
CA THR A 262 1.76 -9.47 8.18
C THR A 262 1.08 -8.25 7.56
N THR A 263 1.51 -7.06 7.98
CA THR A 263 1.10 -5.79 7.40
C THR A 263 2.19 -5.23 6.50
N ALA A 264 1.81 -4.69 5.35
CA ALA A 264 2.72 -4.06 4.42
C ALA A 264 2.19 -2.69 3.98
N MET A 265 3.08 -1.83 3.51
CA MET A 265 2.72 -0.53 2.93
C MET A 265 3.38 -0.36 1.57
N HIS A 266 2.58 0.00 0.57
CA HIS A 266 3.08 0.37 -0.74
C HIS A 266 3.13 1.89 -0.86
N LEU A 267 4.31 2.42 -1.17
CA LEU A 267 4.57 3.85 -1.33
C LEU A 267 4.60 4.20 -2.82
N CYS A 268 3.41 4.43 -3.37
CA CYS A 268 3.21 4.80 -4.77
C CYS A 268 3.43 6.30 -4.98
N ARG A 269 3.88 6.70 -6.16
CA ARG A 269 4.04 8.11 -6.55
C ARG A 269 2.86 8.68 -7.33
N GLY A 270 1.70 7.99 -7.27
CA GLY A 270 0.50 8.38 -8.00
C GLY A 270 0.63 8.08 -9.49
N ASN A 271 0.91 6.84 -9.84
CA ASN A 271 1.10 6.42 -11.24
C ASN A 271 -0.24 6.23 -11.96
N PHE A 272 -0.34 6.70 -13.20
CA PHE A 272 -1.50 6.51 -14.08
C PHE A 272 -1.08 6.60 -15.55
N GLN A 273 -1.34 5.54 -16.34
CA GLN A 273 -1.04 5.48 -17.77
C GLN A 273 0.38 5.97 -18.13
N SER A 274 1.39 5.44 -17.45
CA SER A 274 2.80 5.82 -17.60
C SER A 274 3.14 7.28 -17.23
N THR A 275 2.25 7.97 -16.50
CA THR A 275 2.49 9.28 -15.90
C THR A 275 2.46 9.18 -14.38
N PHE A 276 2.86 10.23 -13.68
CA PHE A 276 2.92 10.28 -12.22
C PHE A 276 2.48 11.65 -11.68
N VAL A 277 2.29 11.72 -10.36
CA VAL A 277 1.95 12.97 -9.66
C VAL A 277 3.19 13.55 -8.97
N ALA A 278 3.88 12.77 -8.13
CA ALA A 278 4.91 13.25 -7.23
C ALA A 278 6.33 12.82 -7.63
N SER A 279 7.30 13.70 -7.39
CA SER A 279 8.73 13.46 -7.46
C SER A 279 9.42 13.93 -6.17
N GLY A 280 10.67 13.50 -5.94
CA GLY A 280 11.46 13.84 -4.75
C GLY A 280 11.90 12.60 -3.97
N GLY A 281 13.02 12.68 -3.25
CA GLY A 281 13.50 11.63 -2.37
C GLY A 281 12.64 11.48 -1.13
N TYR A 282 12.82 10.37 -0.40
CA TYR A 282 12.03 10.08 0.80
C TYR A 282 12.50 10.82 2.05
N GLU A 283 13.60 11.59 1.98
CA GLU A 283 14.23 12.27 3.11
C GLU A 283 13.23 13.08 3.97
N PRO A 284 12.26 13.84 3.40
CA PRO A 284 11.33 14.63 4.20
C PRO A 284 10.40 13.83 5.12
N VAL A 285 10.23 12.54 4.85
CA VAL A 285 9.27 11.67 5.57
C VAL A 285 9.92 10.41 6.15
N ALA A 286 11.17 10.13 5.82
CA ALA A 286 11.83 8.85 6.10
C ALA A 286 11.91 8.54 7.60
N GLU A 287 12.20 9.52 8.44
CA GLU A 287 12.30 9.32 9.89
C GLU A 287 10.96 8.84 10.46
N ILE A 288 9.86 9.50 10.11
CA ILE A 288 8.52 9.15 10.58
C ILE A 288 8.10 7.82 9.97
N LEU A 289 8.31 7.67 8.66
CA LEU A 289 7.92 6.49 7.90
C LEU A 289 8.53 5.20 8.47
N PHE A 290 9.83 5.23 8.80
CA PHE A 290 10.54 4.02 9.22
C PHE A 290 10.59 3.82 10.74
N ASN A 291 10.42 4.88 11.54
CA ASN A 291 10.57 4.80 13.00
C ASN A 291 9.24 4.95 13.76
N ALA A 292 8.23 5.63 13.16
CA ALA A 292 6.98 5.91 13.84
C ALA A 292 5.79 5.07 13.35
N ILE A 293 5.88 4.38 12.19
CA ILE A 293 4.79 3.57 11.65
C ILE A 293 5.01 2.10 11.98
N ASP A 294 3.98 1.45 12.52
CA ASP A 294 4.01 0.05 12.94
C ASP A 294 3.57 -0.91 11.83
N ILE A 295 4.41 -1.01 10.79
CA ILE A 295 4.22 -1.84 9.59
C ILE A 295 5.40 -2.79 9.42
N ASP A 296 5.14 -4.06 9.07
CA ASP A 296 6.17 -5.10 8.95
C ASP A 296 7.04 -4.94 7.69
N ALA A 297 6.50 -4.40 6.58
CA ALA A 297 7.21 -4.30 5.31
C ALA A 297 6.79 -3.09 4.47
N TYR A 298 7.72 -2.61 3.64
CA TYR A 298 7.49 -1.53 2.69
C TYR A 298 7.80 -1.96 1.26
N PHE A 299 6.93 -1.58 0.32
CA PHE A 299 7.12 -1.63 -1.12
C PHE A 299 7.34 -0.21 -1.62
N MET A 300 8.58 0.14 -1.96
CA MET A 300 8.99 1.50 -2.28
C MET A 300 9.44 1.60 -3.73
N GLU A 301 9.16 2.72 -4.39
CA GLU A 301 9.63 3.02 -5.73
C GLU A 301 10.99 3.74 -5.67
N TYR A 302 12.03 3.11 -6.21
CA TYR A 302 13.40 3.64 -6.30
C TYR A 302 14.04 3.52 -7.69
N ASP A 303 13.28 3.11 -8.69
CA ASP A 303 13.75 2.70 -10.01
C ASP A 303 13.96 3.87 -10.99
N SER A 304 13.84 5.11 -10.55
CA SER A 304 13.96 6.28 -11.40
C SER A 304 14.48 7.51 -10.65
N GLU A 305 15.09 8.44 -11.38
CA GLU A 305 15.64 9.70 -10.84
C GLU A 305 14.59 10.50 -10.04
N ARG A 306 13.31 10.43 -10.41
CA ARG A 306 12.22 11.10 -9.69
C ARG A 306 12.05 10.61 -8.24
N ALA A 307 12.51 9.40 -7.95
CA ALA A 307 12.38 8.79 -6.63
C ALA A 307 13.50 9.22 -5.67
N GLY A 308 14.50 9.95 -6.14
CA GLY A 308 15.69 10.30 -5.36
C GLY A 308 16.58 9.09 -5.06
N GLY A 309 17.56 9.27 -4.20
CA GLY A 309 18.52 8.25 -3.81
C GLY A 309 18.09 7.43 -2.59
N VAL A 310 18.87 6.40 -2.27
CA VAL A 310 18.65 5.49 -1.14
C VAL A 310 19.10 6.06 0.23
N ARG A 311 19.48 7.34 0.31
CA ARG A 311 19.94 7.99 1.57
C ARG A 311 18.91 7.89 2.69
N ALA A 312 17.63 7.98 2.35
CA ALA A 312 16.53 7.83 3.30
C ALA A 312 16.53 6.48 4.03
N ALA A 313 17.00 5.41 3.38
CA ALA A 313 17.11 4.09 3.99
C ALA A 313 18.22 4.01 5.07
N ALA A 314 19.23 4.88 5.00
CA ALA A 314 20.32 4.93 5.95
C ALA A 314 19.94 5.60 7.30
N LEU A 315 18.87 6.41 7.34
CA LEU A 315 18.38 7.06 8.56
C LEU A 315 17.87 6.05 9.61
N ARG A 316 17.57 4.83 9.19
CA ARG A 316 17.13 3.75 10.07
C ARG A 316 18.22 3.19 11.00
N SER A 317 19.50 3.32 10.63
CA SER A 317 20.61 2.66 11.35
C SER A 317 21.12 3.44 12.57
N GLN A 318 20.75 4.71 12.72
CA GLN A 318 21.28 5.56 13.78
C GLN A 318 20.53 5.46 15.12
N GLY A 319 19.33 4.88 15.16
CA GLY A 319 18.49 4.80 16.36
C GLY A 319 18.43 3.43 17.06
N GLN A 320 19.06 2.38 16.52
CA GLN A 320 19.04 1.04 17.12
C GLN A 320 20.47 0.55 17.39
N ASN A 321 20.88 0.59 18.64
CA ASN A 321 22.05 -0.14 19.16
C ASN A 321 21.83 -1.65 19.01
N GLY A 322 22.34 -2.22 17.92
CA GLY A 322 22.23 -3.64 17.60
C GLY A 322 23.05 -4.03 16.36
N GLY A 323 24.35 -3.94 16.41
CA GLY A 323 25.27 -4.87 15.80
C GLY A 323 25.56 -4.82 14.28
N ALA A 324 25.37 -3.70 13.57
CA ALA A 324 26.01 -3.52 12.27
C ALA A 324 27.15 -2.48 12.42
N ARG A 325 28.37 -2.84 12.06
CA ARG A 325 29.52 -1.91 12.12
C ARG A 325 29.40 -0.86 10.99
N PRO A 326 29.86 0.38 11.19
CA PRO A 326 29.81 1.43 10.16
C PRO A 326 30.42 1.04 8.81
N GLY A 327 31.42 0.15 8.77
CA GLY A 327 32.04 -0.34 7.56
C GLY A 327 31.13 -1.19 6.67
N ASP A 328 30.17 -1.92 7.24
CA ASP A 328 29.26 -2.78 6.45
C ASP A 328 28.25 -1.97 5.61
N LEU A 329 28.00 -0.73 5.98
CA LEU A 329 27.10 0.17 5.28
C LEU A 329 27.80 0.92 4.15
N GLU A 330 29.08 1.29 4.31
CA GLU A 330 29.91 1.89 3.26
C GLU A 330 30.18 0.88 2.13
N GLU A 331 30.52 -0.36 2.48
CA GLU A 331 30.74 -1.43 1.48
C GLU A 331 29.46 -1.75 0.67
N ARG A 332 28.28 -1.69 1.31
CA ARG A 332 26.99 -1.83 0.60
C ARG A 332 26.65 -0.61 -0.26
N ARG A 333 26.99 0.58 0.19
CA ARG A 333 26.83 1.83 -0.58
C ARG A 333 27.67 1.81 -1.84
N ASP A 334 28.94 1.44 -1.74
CA ASP A 334 29.86 1.41 -2.88
C ASP A 334 29.50 0.33 -3.89
N ARG A 335 28.91 -0.79 -3.47
CA ARG A 335 28.38 -1.82 -4.38
C ARG A 335 27.12 -1.35 -5.15
N ILE A 336 26.27 -0.54 -4.55
CA ILE A 336 25.07 0.00 -5.19
C ILE A 336 25.45 1.14 -6.14
N GLU A 337 26.34 2.04 -5.71
CA GLU A 337 26.83 3.16 -6.51
C GLU A 337 27.77 2.69 -7.66
N GLY A 338 28.59 1.67 -7.46
CA GLY A 338 29.46 1.07 -8.48
C GLY A 338 28.68 0.39 -9.62
N ARG A 339 27.47 -0.14 -9.37
CA ARG A 339 26.59 -0.68 -10.42
C ARG A 339 25.87 0.40 -11.23
N ALA A 340 25.63 1.58 -10.65
CA ALA A 340 25.02 2.71 -11.35
C ALA A 340 26.02 3.42 -12.31
N GLN A 341 27.32 3.18 -12.17
CA GLN A 341 28.39 3.84 -12.94
C GLN A 341 29.05 2.95 -14.00
N ALA A 342 28.47 1.81 -14.38
CA ALA A 342 28.99 1.00 -15.48
C ALA A 342 28.94 1.81 -16.80
N PRO A 343 30.07 1.95 -17.53
CA PRO A 343 30.15 2.85 -18.68
C PRO A 343 29.27 2.34 -19.83
N HIS A 344 28.42 3.22 -20.35
CA HIS A 344 27.74 3.03 -21.62
C HIS A 344 28.75 2.77 -22.74
N ARG A 345 28.69 1.61 -23.34
CA ARG A 345 29.38 1.37 -24.63
C ARG A 345 28.60 2.08 -25.74
N PRO A 346 29.22 2.94 -26.55
CA PRO A 346 28.56 3.55 -27.70
C PRO A 346 28.52 2.54 -28.84
N GLY A 347 27.38 2.35 -29.46
CA GLY A 347 27.24 1.74 -30.76
C GLY A 347 26.39 0.47 -30.81
N GLY A 348 25.09 0.63 -30.87
CA GLY A 348 24.15 -0.38 -31.28
C GLY A 348 22.74 0.24 -31.34
N GLN A 349 22.20 0.39 -32.55
CA GLN A 349 20.84 0.84 -32.77
C GLN A 349 19.87 -0.21 -32.16
N ILE A 350 19.44 0.01 -30.92
CA ILE A 350 18.38 -0.77 -30.30
C ILE A 350 17.05 -0.06 -30.61
N ARG A 351 16.23 -0.71 -31.42
CA ARG A 351 14.81 -0.34 -31.58
C ARG A 351 14.17 -0.39 -30.20
N ARG A 352 13.66 0.74 -29.74
CA ARG A 352 12.92 0.84 -28.47
C ARG A 352 11.68 -0.05 -28.52
N PRO A 353 11.49 -1.00 -27.60
CA PRO A 353 10.18 -1.61 -27.39
C PRO A 353 9.26 -0.55 -26.80
N ARG A 354 8.08 -0.40 -27.37
CA ARG A 354 7.01 0.43 -26.80
C ARG A 354 6.48 -0.28 -25.55
N SER A 355 6.50 0.42 -24.42
CA SER A 355 5.72 0.17 -23.20
C SER A 355 5.96 -1.12 -22.42
N ALA A 356 6.74 -1.02 -21.37
CA ALA A 356 6.49 -1.51 -20.01
C ALA A 356 7.68 -1.08 -19.14
N LEU A 357 7.43 -0.18 -18.21
CA LEU A 357 8.43 0.11 -17.18
C LEU A 357 8.42 -1.06 -16.18
N PRO A 358 9.58 -1.69 -15.90
CA PRO A 358 9.64 -2.70 -14.85
C PRO A 358 9.46 -2.03 -13.49
N PHE A 359 8.47 -2.47 -12.74
CA PHE A 359 8.33 -2.13 -11.33
C PHE A 359 9.35 -2.93 -10.53
N HIS A 360 10.39 -2.30 -10.05
CA HIS A 360 11.28 -2.87 -9.04
C HIS A 360 10.83 -2.36 -7.67
N ALA A 361 10.03 -3.14 -6.97
CA ALA A 361 9.72 -2.88 -5.58
C ALA A 361 10.91 -3.27 -4.71
N MET A 362 11.61 -2.30 -4.15
CA MET A 362 12.66 -2.54 -3.17
C MET A 362 12.04 -2.73 -1.80
N ARG A 363 12.34 -3.85 -1.18
CA ARG A 363 11.83 -4.26 0.10
C ARG A 363 12.79 -3.88 1.22
N LEU A 364 12.32 -3.04 2.13
CA LEU A 364 12.97 -2.80 3.41
C LEU A 364 12.18 -3.52 4.51
N ARG A 365 12.83 -4.47 5.19
CA ARG A 365 12.27 -5.21 6.31
C ARG A 365 12.45 -4.45 7.60
N LEU A 366 11.37 -4.23 8.34
CA LEU A 366 11.36 -3.87 9.75
C LEU A 366 11.15 -5.13 10.60
N ASP A 367 12.20 -5.64 11.22
CA ASP A 367 12.09 -6.68 12.24
C ASP A 367 11.79 -6.02 13.59
N ARG A 368 10.51 -5.81 13.89
CA ARG A 368 10.05 -5.24 15.17
C ARG A 368 9.50 -6.31 16.12
N ARG A 369 10.20 -7.40 16.32
CA ARG A 369 9.90 -8.26 17.46
C ARG A 369 10.93 -8.06 18.55
N ARG A 370 10.83 -6.97 19.33
CA ARG A 370 11.36 -6.91 20.70
C ARG A 370 10.42 -6.08 21.57
N GLN A 371 9.68 -6.82 22.38
CA GLN A 371 9.27 -6.57 23.75
C GLN A 371 8.93 -5.10 24.12
N TYR A 372 7.63 -4.79 24.05
CA TYR A 372 7.03 -3.94 25.04
C TYR A 372 6.19 -4.81 25.96
N PRO A 373 6.38 -4.72 27.31
CA PRO A 373 5.51 -5.44 28.24
C PRO A 373 4.12 -4.84 28.17
N HIS A 374 3.13 -5.71 27.95
CA HIS A 374 1.72 -5.38 28.13
C HIS A 374 1.53 -4.80 29.53
N ARG A 375 1.30 -3.50 29.65
CA ARG A 375 0.70 -2.94 30.86
C ARG A 375 -0.77 -3.33 30.85
N GLY A 376 -1.08 -4.43 31.55
CA GLY A 376 -2.41 -4.85 31.86
C GLY A 376 -3.12 -3.72 32.63
N ARG A 377 -4.16 -3.16 32.06
CA ARG A 377 -5.13 -2.35 32.81
C ARG A 377 -5.88 -3.31 33.76
N ALA A 378 -5.57 -3.24 35.03
CA ALA A 378 -6.40 -3.79 36.08
C ALA A 378 -7.78 -3.11 36.03
N VAL A 379 -8.80 -3.86 35.63
CA VAL A 379 -10.19 -3.46 35.80
C VAL A 379 -10.51 -3.60 37.26
N GLY A 380 -10.54 -2.47 38.00
CA GLY A 380 -11.05 -2.40 39.37
C GLY A 380 -12.54 -2.71 39.36
N LYS A 381 -12.93 -3.83 39.95
CA LYS A 381 -14.31 -4.11 40.34
C LYS A 381 -14.72 -3.14 41.43
N ALA A 382 -15.60 -2.19 41.10
CA ALA A 382 -16.37 -1.47 42.11
C ALA A 382 -17.47 -2.38 42.62
N SER A 383 -17.33 -2.84 43.84
CA SER A 383 -18.38 -3.48 44.62
C SER A 383 -19.46 -2.45 44.96
N ALA A 384 -20.67 -2.72 44.53
CA ALA A 384 -21.88 -2.00 45.01
C ALA A 384 -22.21 -2.47 46.42
N ASP A 385 -22.03 -1.62 47.38
CA ASP A 385 -22.56 -1.82 48.76
C ASP A 385 -23.92 -1.18 48.82
N ARG A 386 -24.93 -2.03 49.11
CA ARG A 386 -26.31 -1.62 49.46
C ARG A 386 -26.36 -1.51 50.97
N GLY A 387 -26.51 -0.32 51.48
CA GLY A 387 -26.88 -0.05 52.88
C GLY A 387 -28.14 0.79 52.93
N GLY A 388 -29.20 0.16 53.34
CA GLY A 388 -30.49 0.79 53.61
C GLY A 388 -30.52 1.46 54.96
N GLY A 389 -31.55 2.29 55.16
CA GLY A 389 -31.94 2.69 56.51
C GLY A 389 -32.55 4.07 56.60
N ARG A 390 -33.92 4.08 56.64
CA ARG A 390 -34.84 5.04 57.19
C ARG A 390 -35.08 6.37 56.47
#